data_6ca9ac24042d44e93ee8d739e83522f8
#
_entry.id   6ca9ac24042d44e93ee8d739e83522f8
#
_cell.length_a   1.000
_cell.length_b   1.000
_cell.length_c   1.000
_cell.angle_alpha   90.00
_cell.angle_beta   90.00
_cell.angle_gamma   90.00
#
_symmetry.space_group_name_H-M   'P 1'
#
loop_
_entity.id
_entity.type
_entity.pdbx_description
1 polymer ?
#
loop_
_entity_poly.entity_id
_entity_poly.type
_entity_poly.pdbx_seq_one_letter_code
_entity_poly.pdbx_strand_id
1 'polypeptide(L)'
;KNYPNIEPYLVHTGQHYDEKMSDLFFKQLNIPEPDINLEVGSTSHAVQAARIMERFEQVCLKQKPDMVMVVGDVNSTAACTFVAAKLHIKTCHYEAGLRSGDRSMPEEINRLVTDAITDLFFTTSTDADDNLIKEGVPKEKIYMVGNLMIDSLAKNLELSKNIELNLKTLANKSIEFGKDFLKKKFGILTLFM
;
A
#
# COMPACT_ATOMS: atom_id res chain seq x y z
N LYS A 1 -18.57 1.98 -6.65
CA LYS A 1 -19.89 2.06 -7.36
C LYS A 1 -21.05 1.52 -6.51
N ASN A 2 -20.77 0.73 -5.46
CA ASN A 2 -21.82 0.15 -4.59
C ASN A 2 -22.18 1.04 -3.39
N TYR A 3 -21.45 2.12 -3.18
CA TYR A 3 -21.62 3.04 -2.05
C TYR A 3 -21.72 4.48 -2.59
N PRO A 4 -22.94 4.94 -2.95
CA PRO A 4 -23.14 6.24 -3.61
C PRO A 4 -22.76 7.45 -2.73
N ASN A 5 -22.59 7.23 -1.44
CA ASN A 5 -22.20 8.28 -0.49
C ASN A 5 -20.68 8.41 -0.29
N ILE A 6 -19.88 7.60 -1.00
CA ILE A 6 -18.42 7.66 -0.96
C ILE A 6 -17.91 8.13 -2.32
N GLU A 7 -17.26 9.28 -2.33
CA GLU A 7 -16.57 9.85 -3.49
C GLU A 7 -15.07 9.70 -3.29
N PRO A 8 -14.44 8.66 -3.89
CA PRO A 8 -13.01 8.44 -3.74
C PRO A 8 -12.21 9.42 -4.60
N TYR A 9 -11.15 9.98 -4.03
CA TYR A 9 -10.14 10.78 -4.72
C TYR A 9 -8.78 10.11 -4.54
N LEU A 10 -8.23 9.53 -5.61
CA LEU A 10 -7.01 8.73 -5.56
C LEU A 10 -5.78 9.61 -5.76
N VAL A 11 -4.93 9.68 -4.73
CA VAL A 11 -3.66 10.39 -4.77
C VAL A 11 -2.52 9.39 -4.89
N HIS A 12 -1.73 9.48 -5.95
CA HIS A 12 -0.48 8.73 -6.11
C HIS A 12 0.70 9.63 -5.75
N THR A 13 1.51 9.23 -4.79
CA THR A 13 2.64 10.06 -4.33
C THR A 13 3.81 10.07 -5.30
N GLY A 14 3.94 9.06 -6.17
CA GLY A 14 5.07 8.93 -7.06
C GLY A 14 6.38 8.61 -6.33
N GLN A 15 6.30 7.93 -5.19
CA GLN A 15 7.45 7.61 -4.35
C GLN A 15 8.45 6.69 -5.05
N HIS A 16 7.99 5.75 -5.86
CA HIS A 16 8.81 4.82 -6.63
C HIS A 16 8.93 5.30 -8.07
N TYR A 17 10.16 5.47 -8.53
CA TYR A 17 10.48 6.09 -9.82
C TYR A 17 10.70 5.05 -10.92
N ASP A 18 9.72 4.21 -11.19
CA ASP A 18 9.69 3.48 -12.46
C ASP A 18 8.32 3.68 -13.11
N GLU A 19 8.21 4.77 -13.90
CA GLU A 19 6.97 5.10 -14.64
C GLU A 19 6.48 3.92 -15.46
N LYS A 20 7.39 3.18 -16.10
CA LYS A 20 7.02 2.03 -16.95
C LYS A 20 6.48 0.86 -16.15
N MET A 21 7.04 0.61 -14.96
CA MET A 21 6.51 -0.44 -14.06
C MET A 21 5.19 0.01 -13.44
N SER A 22 5.09 1.24 -13.00
CA SER A 22 3.87 1.80 -12.41
C SER A 22 2.69 1.72 -13.39
N ASP A 23 2.85 2.22 -14.62
CA ASP A 23 1.81 2.18 -15.65
C ASP A 23 1.41 0.75 -16.03
N LEU A 24 2.38 -0.17 -16.06
CA LEU A 24 2.11 -1.57 -16.34
C LEU A 24 1.24 -2.20 -15.24
N PHE A 25 1.53 -1.92 -13.96
CA PHE A 25 0.74 -2.41 -12.85
C PHE A 25 -0.69 -1.85 -12.85
N PHE A 26 -0.85 -0.54 -13.07
CA PHE A 26 -2.19 0.06 -13.16
C PHE A 26 -3.03 -0.63 -14.24
N LYS A 27 -2.45 -0.88 -15.41
CA LYS A 27 -3.13 -1.55 -16.52
C LYS A 27 -3.40 -3.04 -16.25
N GLN A 28 -2.40 -3.78 -15.78
CA GLN A 28 -2.54 -5.23 -15.55
C GLN A 28 -3.49 -5.58 -14.40
N LEU A 29 -3.48 -4.79 -13.33
CA LEU A 29 -4.36 -4.99 -12.18
C LEU A 29 -5.70 -4.29 -12.34
N ASN A 30 -5.91 -3.58 -13.46
CA ASN A 30 -7.12 -2.79 -13.72
C ASN A 30 -7.44 -1.81 -12.57
N ILE A 31 -6.38 -1.17 -12.05
CA ILE A 31 -6.49 -0.13 -11.01
C ILE A 31 -6.90 1.17 -11.71
N PRO A 32 -7.85 1.95 -11.17
CA PRO A 32 -8.18 3.26 -11.69
C PRO A 32 -6.95 4.17 -11.74
N GLU A 33 -6.86 4.99 -12.78
CA GLU A 33 -5.83 6.03 -12.82
C GLU A 33 -6.00 6.99 -11.64
N PRO A 34 -4.89 7.46 -11.03
CA PRO A 34 -4.98 8.41 -9.93
C PRO A 34 -5.52 9.76 -10.42
N ASP A 35 -6.33 10.39 -9.59
CA ASP A 35 -6.84 11.75 -9.85
C ASP A 35 -5.71 12.79 -9.84
N ILE A 36 -4.66 12.52 -9.06
CA ILE A 36 -3.43 13.32 -9.03
C ILE A 36 -2.21 12.45 -8.72
N ASN A 37 -1.09 12.74 -9.40
CA ASN A 37 0.23 12.21 -9.08
C ASN A 37 1.09 13.34 -8.50
N LEU A 38 1.67 13.13 -7.32
CA LEU A 38 2.53 14.11 -6.67
C LEU A 38 3.97 14.14 -7.22
N GLU A 39 4.37 13.14 -8.01
CA GLU A 39 5.67 13.08 -8.69
C GLU A 39 6.88 13.29 -7.76
N VAL A 40 6.86 12.70 -6.58
CA VAL A 40 7.89 12.95 -5.56
C VAL A 40 9.24 12.35 -5.93
N GLY A 41 9.24 11.18 -6.55
CA GLY A 41 10.45 10.45 -6.96
C GLY A 41 11.22 9.80 -5.81
N SER A 42 12.24 9.02 -6.17
CA SER A 42 13.13 8.38 -5.21
C SER A 42 14.22 9.36 -4.74
N THR A 43 14.38 9.45 -3.41
CA THR A 43 15.41 10.29 -2.78
C THR A 43 15.64 9.79 -1.34
N SER A 44 16.38 10.53 -0.49
CA SER A 44 16.52 10.17 0.91
C SER A 44 15.17 10.19 1.63
N HIS A 45 15.00 9.38 2.67
CA HIS A 45 13.76 9.31 3.43
C HIS A 45 13.24 10.68 3.89
N ALA A 46 14.14 11.53 4.39
CA ALA A 46 13.79 12.85 4.89
C ALA A 46 13.30 13.77 3.76
N VAL A 47 14.01 13.85 2.64
CA VAL A 47 13.63 14.69 1.50
C VAL A 47 12.34 14.16 0.85
N GLN A 48 12.19 12.84 0.74
CA GLN A 48 10.99 12.22 0.20
C GLN A 48 9.76 12.53 1.07
N ALA A 49 9.87 12.32 2.38
CA ALA A 49 8.79 12.64 3.31
C ALA A 49 8.42 14.13 3.27
N ALA A 50 9.42 15.02 3.25
CA ALA A 50 9.18 16.47 3.16
C ALA A 50 8.42 16.86 1.88
N ARG A 51 8.83 16.34 0.72
CA ARG A 51 8.14 16.60 -0.56
C ARG A 51 6.73 16.03 -0.59
N ILE A 52 6.52 14.85 -0.01
CA ILE A 52 5.17 14.28 0.11
C ILE A 52 4.30 15.19 0.96
N MET A 53 4.78 15.58 2.13
CA MET A 53 4.02 16.45 3.03
C MET A 53 3.65 17.77 2.35
N GLU A 54 4.61 18.46 1.74
CA GLU A 54 4.39 19.75 1.07
C GLU A 54 3.33 19.65 -0.04
N ARG A 55 3.46 18.65 -0.92
CA ARG A 55 2.55 18.51 -2.07
C ARG A 55 1.18 17.97 -1.66
N PHE A 56 1.13 17.03 -0.72
CA PHE A 56 -0.11 16.46 -0.22
C PHE A 56 -0.94 17.49 0.58
N GLU A 57 -0.29 18.38 1.33
CA GLU A 57 -0.99 19.47 2.02
C GLU A 57 -1.79 20.32 1.04
N GLN A 58 -1.21 20.70 -0.11
CA GLN A 58 -1.91 21.48 -1.14
C GLN A 58 -3.13 20.73 -1.68
N VAL A 59 -3.04 19.41 -1.84
CA VAL A 59 -4.19 18.58 -2.24
C VAL A 59 -5.28 18.63 -1.18
N CYS A 60 -4.93 18.42 0.09
CA CYS A 60 -5.89 18.47 1.20
C CYS A 60 -6.60 19.83 1.31
N LEU A 61 -5.85 20.92 1.20
CA LEU A 61 -6.41 22.28 1.26
C LEU A 61 -7.36 22.58 0.09
N LYS A 62 -7.07 22.03 -1.09
CA LYS A 62 -7.90 22.21 -2.28
C LYS A 62 -9.14 21.33 -2.27
N GLN A 63 -8.97 20.03 -1.98
CA GLN A 63 -10.04 19.02 -2.07
C GLN A 63 -10.91 18.99 -0.82
N LYS A 64 -10.36 19.35 0.34
CA LYS A 64 -11.05 19.35 1.65
C LYS A 64 -11.73 18.01 1.94
N PRO A 65 -10.99 16.88 1.91
CA PRO A 65 -11.59 15.58 2.12
C PRO A 65 -12.12 15.44 3.55
N ASP A 66 -13.21 14.70 3.72
CA ASP A 66 -13.74 14.35 5.04
C ASP A 66 -12.84 13.35 5.77
N MET A 67 -12.12 12.50 5.01
CA MET A 67 -11.24 11.47 5.52
C MET A 67 -10.09 11.18 4.56
N VAL A 68 -8.91 10.91 5.11
CA VAL A 68 -7.75 10.41 4.39
C VAL A 68 -7.53 8.95 4.76
N MET A 69 -7.53 8.07 3.76
CA MET A 69 -7.14 6.68 3.92
C MET A 69 -5.69 6.49 3.46
N VAL A 70 -4.87 5.93 4.33
CA VAL A 70 -3.50 5.53 4.02
C VAL A 70 -3.36 4.01 4.08
N VAL A 71 -2.39 3.47 3.34
CA VAL A 71 -2.18 2.02 3.20
C VAL A 71 -0.73 1.67 3.45
N GLY A 72 -0.50 0.58 4.18
CA GLY A 72 0.83 -0.01 4.38
C GLY A 72 1.76 0.85 5.25
N ASP A 73 3.07 0.81 4.97
CA ASP A 73 4.11 1.26 5.88
C ASP A 73 5.25 2.06 5.23
N VAL A 74 4.99 2.62 4.06
CA VAL A 74 5.99 3.41 3.33
C VAL A 74 6.05 4.87 3.82
N ASN A 75 7.04 5.64 3.38
CA ASN A 75 7.15 7.05 3.74
C ASN A 75 5.90 7.87 3.43
N SER A 76 5.19 7.52 2.36
CA SER A 76 3.94 8.18 1.98
C SER A 76 2.86 7.98 3.03
N THR A 77 2.77 6.79 3.63
CA THR A 77 1.79 6.46 4.66
C THR A 77 1.95 7.39 5.85
N ALA A 78 3.16 7.47 6.42
CA ALA A 78 3.44 8.32 7.57
C ALA A 78 3.29 9.81 7.25
N ALA A 79 3.84 10.26 6.12
CA ALA A 79 3.80 11.67 5.73
C ALA A 79 2.38 12.20 5.46
N CYS A 80 1.55 11.42 4.74
CA CYS A 80 0.16 11.82 4.47
C CYS A 80 -0.69 11.81 5.73
N THR A 81 -0.50 10.83 6.62
CA THR A 81 -1.20 10.79 7.92
C THR A 81 -0.84 12.00 8.77
N PHE A 82 0.45 12.36 8.83
CA PHE A 82 0.90 13.53 9.58
C PHE A 82 0.24 14.82 9.07
N VAL A 83 0.21 15.04 7.76
CA VAL A 83 -0.44 16.21 7.16
C VAL A 83 -1.94 16.23 7.47
N ALA A 84 -2.64 15.12 7.26
CA ALA A 84 -4.08 15.02 7.53
C ALA A 84 -4.40 15.33 9.00
N ALA A 85 -3.65 14.74 9.94
CA ALA A 85 -3.81 14.96 11.36
C ALA A 85 -3.58 16.45 11.75
N LYS A 86 -2.56 17.11 11.16
CA LYS A 86 -2.28 18.54 11.39
C LYS A 86 -3.36 19.46 10.83
N LEU A 87 -4.03 19.06 9.76
CA LEU A 87 -5.17 19.76 9.17
C LEU A 87 -6.51 19.38 9.79
N HIS A 88 -6.51 18.55 10.86
CA HIS A 88 -7.71 18.06 11.54
C HIS A 88 -8.65 17.26 10.62
N ILE A 89 -8.11 16.63 9.58
CA ILE A 89 -8.83 15.71 8.70
C ILE A 89 -8.77 14.33 9.33
N LYS A 90 -9.90 13.64 9.40
CA LYS A 90 -9.96 12.26 9.90
C LYS A 90 -9.08 11.33 9.08
N THR A 91 -8.42 10.40 9.77
CA THR A 91 -7.51 9.43 9.13
C THR A 91 -7.95 8.00 9.39
N CYS A 92 -7.78 7.15 8.37
CA CYS A 92 -7.85 5.70 8.57
C CYS A 92 -6.63 5.02 7.94
N HIS A 93 -6.12 4.01 8.62
CA HIS A 93 -4.95 3.25 8.19
C HIS A 93 -5.36 1.81 7.85
N TYR A 94 -5.17 1.41 6.60
CA TYR A 94 -5.29 0.02 6.16
C TYR A 94 -3.92 -0.68 6.28
N GLU A 95 -3.91 -1.88 6.79
CA GLU A 95 -2.75 -2.64 7.29
C GLU A 95 -2.19 -2.10 8.62
N ALA A 96 -3.05 -1.48 9.41
CA ALA A 96 -2.71 -0.98 10.73
C ALA A 96 -2.33 -2.11 11.71
N GLY A 97 -1.53 -1.79 12.71
CA GLY A 97 -1.20 -2.68 13.83
C GLY A 97 -0.17 -3.76 13.54
N LEU A 98 0.32 -3.90 12.31
CA LEU A 98 1.42 -4.82 12.01
C LEU A 98 2.72 -4.33 12.68
N ARG A 99 3.47 -5.25 13.30
CA ARG A 99 4.73 -4.94 13.98
C ARG A 99 5.78 -6.00 13.67
N SER A 100 6.97 -5.55 13.27
CA SER A 100 8.16 -6.41 13.18
C SER A 100 8.93 -6.46 14.50
N GLY A 101 8.77 -5.45 15.35
CA GLY A 101 9.55 -5.26 16.57
C GLY A 101 11.00 -4.79 16.32
N ASP A 102 11.40 -4.66 15.06
CA ASP A 102 12.72 -4.19 14.66
C ASP A 102 12.71 -2.73 14.23
N ARG A 103 13.08 -1.83 15.14
CA ARG A 103 13.14 -0.39 14.90
C ARG A 103 14.28 0.06 13.99
N SER A 104 15.16 -0.85 13.55
CA SER A 104 16.15 -0.55 12.51
C SER A 104 15.53 -0.51 11.11
N MET A 105 14.33 -1.08 10.96
CA MET A 105 13.55 -1.04 9.73
C MET A 105 12.82 0.32 9.60
N PRO A 106 13.03 1.07 8.51
CA PRO A 106 12.28 2.32 8.28
C PRO A 106 10.76 2.13 8.27
N GLU A 107 10.29 0.99 7.77
CA GLU A 107 8.88 0.62 7.71
C GLU A 107 8.27 0.50 9.12
N GLU A 108 9.01 -0.04 10.08
CA GLU A 108 8.54 -0.14 11.46
C GLU A 108 8.35 1.23 12.09
N ILE A 109 9.26 2.16 11.82
CA ILE A 109 9.11 3.55 12.27
C ILE A 109 7.87 4.18 11.65
N ASN A 110 7.64 3.96 10.35
CA ASN A 110 6.46 4.47 9.65
C ASN A 110 5.15 3.92 10.26
N ARG A 111 5.08 2.60 10.55
CA ARG A 111 3.92 1.97 11.21
C ARG A 111 3.62 2.61 12.55
N LEU A 112 4.64 2.71 13.41
CA LEU A 112 4.49 3.29 14.75
C LEU A 112 4.01 4.74 14.70
N VAL A 113 4.60 5.57 13.84
CA VAL A 113 4.20 6.97 13.68
C VAL A 113 2.79 7.09 13.13
N THR A 114 2.46 6.32 12.10
CA THR A 114 1.13 6.33 11.47
C THR A 114 0.06 5.94 12.47
N ASP A 115 0.22 4.80 13.15
CA ASP A 115 -0.78 4.29 14.08
C ASP A 115 -0.94 5.22 15.31
N ALA A 116 0.13 5.89 15.75
CA ALA A 116 0.06 6.81 16.88
C ALA A 116 -0.87 8.02 16.65
N ILE A 117 -1.13 8.39 15.41
CA ILE A 117 -1.91 9.59 15.06
C ILE A 117 -3.13 9.30 14.17
N THR A 118 -3.45 8.02 13.95
CA THR A 118 -4.60 7.57 13.17
C THR A 118 -5.89 7.55 14.00
N ASP A 119 -7.02 7.87 13.38
CA ASP A 119 -8.34 7.85 14.02
C ASP A 119 -9.03 6.48 13.96
N LEU A 120 -8.92 5.76 12.82
CA LEU A 120 -9.56 4.46 12.57
C LEU A 120 -8.56 3.46 11.99
N PHE A 121 -8.62 2.22 12.44
CA PHE A 121 -7.63 1.18 12.14
C PHE A 121 -8.30 0.01 11.43
N PHE A 122 -7.87 -0.27 10.20
CA PHE A 122 -8.30 -1.43 9.44
C PHE A 122 -7.18 -2.46 9.46
N THR A 123 -7.40 -3.54 10.20
CA THR A 123 -6.40 -4.59 10.44
C THR A 123 -6.61 -5.78 9.52
N THR A 124 -5.53 -6.52 9.31
CA THR A 124 -5.50 -7.70 8.44
C THR A 124 -5.40 -9.01 9.20
N SER A 125 -5.14 -8.95 10.50
CA SER A 125 -4.96 -10.12 11.38
C SER A 125 -5.27 -9.81 12.83
N THR A 126 -5.54 -10.84 13.63
CA THR A 126 -5.77 -10.71 15.07
C THR A 126 -4.54 -10.20 15.82
N ASP A 127 -3.33 -10.56 15.37
CA ASP A 127 -2.09 -10.08 15.98
C ASP A 127 -1.96 -8.55 15.86
N ALA A 128 -2.44 -7.99 14.75
CA ALA A 128 -2.47 -6.55 14.54
C ALA A 128 -3.44 -5.86 15.52
N ASP A 129 -4.63 -6.44 15.74
CA ASP A 129 -5.58 -5.95 16.75
C ASP A 129 -4.96 -5.93 18.14
N ASP A 130 -4.29 -7.04 18.50
CA ASP A 130 -3.65 -7.21 19.82
C ASP A 130 -2.52 -6.18 20.02
N ASN A 131 -1.75 -5.88 18.99
CA ASN A 131 -0.70 -4.86 19.04
C ASN A 131 -1.29 -3.47 19.30
N LEU A 132 -2.31 -3.08 18.56
CA LEU A 132 -2.98 -1.79 18.75
C LEU A 132 -3.60 -1.64 20.12
N ILE A 133 -4.24 -2.70 20.63
CA ILE A 133 -4.82 -2.71 21.98
C ILE A 133 -3.72 -2.54 23.04
N LYS A 134 -2.59 -3.24 22.90
CA LYS A 134 -1.43 -3.09 23.82
C LYS A 134 -0.84 -1.68 23.79
N GLU A 135 -0.92 -1.01 22.64
CA GLU A 135 -0.48 0.37 22.44
C GLU A 135 -1.51 1.40 22.90
N GLY A 136 -2.67 0.96 23.42
CA GLY A 136 -3.70 1.83 24.03
C GLY A 136 -4.78 2.31 23.06
N VAL A 137 -4.88 1.74 21.87
CA VAL A 137 -5.96 2.05 20.93
C VAL A 137 -7.28 1.46 21.43
N PRO A 138 -8.37 2.25 21.53
CA PRO A 138 -9.70 1.76 21.88
C PRO A 138 -10.22 0.75 20.86
N LYS A 139 -10.80 -0.36 21.34
CA LYS A 139 -11.31 -1.45 20.47
C LYS A 139 -12.34 -1.00 19.45
N GLU A 140 -13.16 -0.03 19.79
CA GLU A 140 -14.18 0.55 18.91
C GLU A 140 -13.63 1.30 17.70
N LYS A 141 -12.32 1.54 17.66
CA LYS A 141 -11.61 2.15 16.54
C LYS A 141 -10.92 1.12 15.63
N ILE A 142 -10.90 -0.16 16.03
CA ILE A 142 -10.21 -1.24 15.34
C ILE A 142 -11.23 -2.10 14.61
N TYR A 143 -11.01 -2.28 13.30
CA TYR A 143 -11.88 -3.06 12.43
C TYR A 143 -11.06 -4.08 11.66
N MET A 144 -11.23 -5.37 11.99
CA MET A 144 -10.60 -6.42 11.21
C MET A 144 -11.34 -6.62 9.89
N VAL A 145 -10.69 -6.23 8.80
CA VAL A 145 -11.27 -6.24 7.44
C VAL A 145 -10.67 -7.31 6.54
N GLY A 146 -9.64 -8.03 7.01
CA GLY A 146 -8.93 -9.02 6.22
C GLY A 146 -7.84 -8.43 5.32
N ASN A 147 -7.23 -9.27 4.48
CA ASN A 147 -6.06 -8.92 3.70
C ASN A 147 -6.37 -8.89 2.19
N LEU A 148 -6.43 -7.68 1.61
CA LEU A 148 -6.67 -7.47 0.17
C LEU A 148 -5.63 -8.13 -0.74
N MET A 149 -4.42 -8.42 -0.23
CA MET A 149 -3.41 -9.17 -1.01
C MET A 149 -3.88 -10.61 -1.25
N ILE A 150 -4.60 -11.22 -0.30
CA ILE A 150 -5.18 -12.56 -0.47
C ILE A 150 -6.26 -12.52 -1.55
N ASP A 151 -7.13 -11.50 -1.54
CA ASP A 151 -8.18 -11.33 -2.54
C ASP A 151 -7.58 -11.11 -3.94
N SER A 152 -6.54 -10.28 -4.01
CA SER A 152 -5.80 -10.04 -5.26
C SER A 152 -5.11 -11.31 -5.76
N LEU A 153 -4.49 -12.09 -4.87
CA LEU A 153 -3.88 -13.37 -5.21
C LEU A 153 -4.93 -14.35 -5.75
N ALA A 154 -6.06 -14.51 -5.05
CA ALA A 154 -7.14 -15.41 -5.47
C ALA A 154 -7.67 -15.05 -6.87
N LYS A 155 -7.89 -13.75 -7.12
CA LYS A 155 -8.32 -13.25 -8.44
C LYS A 155 -7.29 -13.51 -9.53
N ASN A 156 -6.00 -13.28 -9.25
CA ASN A 156 -4.94 -13.42 -10.24
C ASN A 156 -4.51 -14.88 -10.46
N LEU A 157 -4.76 -15.80 -9.53
CA LEU A 157 -4.51 -17.22 -9.71
C LEU A 157 -5.25 -17.80 -10.93
N GLU A 158 -6.50 -17.39 -11.15
CA GLU A 158 -7.25 -17.84 -12.32
C GLU A 158 -6.67 -17.26 -13.62
N LEU A 159 -6.28 -15.99 -13.62
CA LEU A 159 -5.65 -15.34 -14.77
C LEU A 159 -4.30 -15.97 -15.11
N SER A 160 -3.51 -16.33 -14.09
CA SER A 160 -2.16 -16.92 -14.29
C SER A 160 -2.17 -18.31 -14.91
N LYS A 161 -3.29 -19.04 -14.84
CA LYS A 161 -3.42 -20.37 -15.47
C LYS A 161 -3.22 -20.34 -16.99
N ASN A 162 -3.44 -19.19 -17.62
CA ASN A 162 -3.38 -19.00 -19.06
C ASN A 162 -2.13 -18.22 -19.53
N ILE A 163 -1.23 -17.87 -18.60
CA ILE A 163 -0.01 -17.13 -18.95
C ILE A 163 1.14 -18.11 -19.20
N GLU A 164 1.74 -18.03 -20.39
CA GLU A 164 3.02 -18.69 -20.69
C GLU A 164 4.16 -17.83 -20.13
N LEU A 165 4.93 -18.41 -19.20
CA LEU A 165 6.10 -17.74 -18.63
C LEU A 165 7.29 -17.85 -19.60
N ASN A 166 7.67 -16.73 -20.19
CA ASN A 166 8.88 -16.61 -21.01
C ASN A 166 9.93 -15.79 -20.25
N LEU A 167 10.86 -16.47 -19.59
CA LEU A 167 11.96 -15.84 -18.86
C LEU A 167 13.18 -15.68 -19.77
N LYS A 168 13.58 -14.44 -20.01
CA LYS A 168 14.84 -14.12 -20.71
C LYS A 168 15.98 -14.05 -19.68
N THR A 169 17.00 -14.83 -19.88
CA THR A 169 18.25 -14.71 -19.07
C THR A 169 19.10 -13.54 -19.55
N LEU A 170 20.07 -13.11 -18.73
CA LEU A 170 21.07 -12.10 -19.07
C LEU A 170 21.88 -12.44 -20.34
N ALA A 171 21.89 -13.71 -20.76
CA ALA A 171 22.51 -14.18 -22.00
C ALA A 171 21.57 -14.20 -23.21
N ASN A 172 20.41 -13.55 -23.12
CA ASN A 172 19.37 -13.53 -24.18
C ASN A 172 18.83 -14.92 -24.58
N LYS A 173 18.98 -15.93 -23.73
CA LYS A 173 18.37 -17.26 -23.95
C LYS A 173 17.01 -17.28 -23.26
N SER A 174 15.97 -17.64 -24.00
CA SER A 174 14.65 -17.95 -23.45
C SER A 174 14.73 -19.27 -22.67
N ILE A 175 14.29 -19.26 -21.42
CA ILE A 175 14.10 -20.48 -20.64
C ILE A 175 12.61 -20.70 -20.54
N GLU A 176 12.10 -21.72 -21.21
CA GLU A 176 10.73 -22.19 -21.02
C GLU A 176 10.68 -23.08 -19.76
N PHE A 177 9.95 -22.62 -18.76
CA PHE A 177 9.59 -23.44 -17.62
C PHE A 177 8.17 -23.97 -17.83
N GLY A 178 8.05 -25.27 -18.00
CA GLY A 178 6.72 -25.90 -18.01
C GLY A 178 5.99 -25.65 -16.69
N LYS A 179 4.68 -25.40 -16.76
CA LYS A 179 3.79 -25.17 -15.59
C LYS A 179 3.99 -26.21 -14.48
N ASP A 180 4.31 -27.45 -14.83
CA ASP A 180 4.53 -28.56 -13.90
C ASP A 180 5.87 -28.46 -13.13
N PHE A 181 6.90 -27.85 -13.74
CA PHE A 181 8.19 -27.66 -13.07
C PHE A 181 8.09 -26.66 -11.92
N LEU A 182 7.37 -25.56 -12.13
CA LEU A 182 7.17 -24.52 -11.12
C LEU A 182 6.28 -25.01 -9.97
N LYS A 183 5.20 -25.75 -10.27
CA LYS A 183 4.37 -26.41 -9.26
C LYS A 183 5.13 -27.42 -8.41
N LYS A 184 6.00 -28.24 -9.04
CA LYS A 184 6.70 -29.33 -8.38
C LYS A 184 7.87 -28.88 -7.50
N LYS A 185 8.52 -27.76 -7.81
CA LYS A 185 9.74 -27.30 -7.13
C LYS A 185 9.52 -26.19 -6.11
N PHE A 186 8.49 -25.37 -6.26
CA PHE A 186 8.25 -24.18 -5.43
C PHE A 186 6.90 -24.17 -4.69
N GLY A 187 6.06 -25.22 -4.89
CA GLY A 187 4.79 -25.41 -4.18
C GLY A 187 3.74 -24.28 -4.36
N ILE A 188 4.18 -23.07 -4.51
CA ILE A 188 3.35 -21.88 -4.74
C ILE A 188 4.15 -20.96 -5.66
N LEU A 189 3.57 -20.59 -6.80
CA LEU A 189 4.11 -19.55 -7.65
C LEU A 189 3.59 -18.20 -7.15
N THR A 190 4.31 -17.58 -6.25
CA THR A 190 4.07 -16.19 -5.88
C THR A 190 5.01 -15.34 -6.72
N LEU A 191 4.53 -14.79 -7.81
CA LEU A 191 5.24 -13.77 -8.57
C LEU A 191 4.96 -12.42 -7.89
N PHE A 192 5.88 -11.99 -7.05
CA PHE A 192 6.01 -10.60 -6.68
C PHE A 192 6.92 -9.93 -7.73
N MET A 193 6.37 -9.04 -8.51
CA MET A 193 7.15 -8.05 -9.27
C MET A 193 6.93 -6.67 -8.69
#